data_706afef4d04de6d8e5705482e2b9a625
#
_entry.id   706afef4d04de6d8e5705482e2b9a625
#
_cell.length_a   1.000
_cell.length_b   1.000
_cell.length_c   1.000
_cell.angle_alpha   90.00
_cell.angle_beta   90.00
_cell.angle_gamma   90.00
#
_symmetry.space_group_name_H-M   'P 1'
#
loop_
_entity.id
_entity.type
_entity.pdbx_description
1 polymer ?
#
loop_
_entity_poly.entity_id
_entity_poly.type
_entity_poly.pdbx_seq_one_letter_code
_entity_poly.pdbx_strand_id
1 'polypeptide(L)'
;MPNTVSFAHHNENYVRDDALEREKQAHLNHNDNNFKFLYQQDIPHGDALDNSKLKLGVDIGSGTGWFANYLVEQRKYKKVYAIEPSQAAIEIAKKIYPDNKEVKYIQGFAEEQIAKLKLKEPAFFSTMCVLAHLEDNDVLNIIKTIDRIARVGSILACSEPWGEFY
;
A
#
# COMPACT_ATOMS: atom_id res chain seq x y z
N MET A 1 -4.89 15.77 13.06
CA MET A 1 -3.53 15.20 12.93
C MET A 1 -3.71 13.70 13.04
N PRO A 2 -3.09 12.87 12.18
CA PRO A 2 -3.19 11.43 12.30
C PRO A 2 -2.73 11.01 13.70
N ASN A 3 -3.26 9.88 14.18
CA ASN A 3 -2.96 9.38 15.52
C ASN A 3 -1.45 9.15 15.69
N THR A 4 -0.78 10.13 16.25
CA THR A 4 0.69 10.14 16.39
C THR A 4 1.22 8.99 17.24
N VAL A 5 0.38 8.45 18.14
CA VAL A 5 0.74 7.30 19.00
C VAL A 5 0.82 6.02 18.18
N SER A 6 -0.18 5.76 17.33
CA SER A 6 -0.20 4.57 16.47
C SER A 6 0.97 4.59 15.48
N PHE A 7 1.25 5.74 14.87
CA PHE A 7 2.37 5.88 13.95
C PHE A 7 3.73 5.68 14.65
N ALA A 8 3.93 6.25 15.84
CA ALA A 8 5.19 6.10 16.60
C ALA A 8 5.47 4.62 16.90
N HIS A 9 4.47 3.90 17.41
CA HIS A 9 4.60 2.47 17.71
C HIS A 9 4.88 1.63 16.45
N HIS A 10 4.20 1.92 15.35
CA HIS A 10 4.43 1.23 14.09
C HIS A 10 5.84 1.49 13.54
N ASN A 11 6.31 2.72 13.61
CA ASN A 11 7.66 3.09 13.17
C ASN A 11 8.78 2.42 13.98
N GLU A 12 8.59 2.17 15.28
CA GLU A 12 9.56 1.47 16.14
C GLU A 12 9.91 0.08 15.59
N ASN A 13 8.97 -0.60 14.94
CA ASN A 13 9.22 -1.91 14.35
C ASN A 13 10.24 -1.88 13.21
N TYR A 14 10.38 -0.76 12.51
CA TYR A 14 11.29 -0.62 11.36
C TYR A 14 12.68 -0.10 11.74
N VAL A 15 12.87 0.43 12.93
CA VAL A 15 14.18 0.91 13.39
C VAL A 15 14.98 -0.11 14.20
N ARG A 16 14.44 -1.33 14.39
CA ARG A 16 15.14 -2.41 15.09
C ARG A 16 16.23 -3.02 14.21
N ASP A 17 17.31 -3.48 14.83
CA ASP A 17 18.45 -4.08 14.12
C ASP A 17 18.07 -5.29 13.25
N ASP A 18 17.07 -6.06 13.67
CA ASP A 18 16.58 -7.25 12.96
C ASP A 18 15.51 -6.95 11.90
N ALA A 19 15.09 -5.68 11.76
CA ALA A 19 13.92 -5.31 10.95
C ALA A 19 14.08 -5.76 9.48
N LEU A 20 15.23 -5.57 8.87
CA LEU A 20 15.46 -5.95 7.47
C LEU A 20 15.27 -7.45 7.23
N GLU A 21 15.88 -8.29 8.06
CA GLU A 21 15.80 -9.75 7.87
C GLU A 21 14.40 -10.28 8.18
N ARG A 22 13.74 -9.74 9.19
CA ARG A 22 12.36 -10.07 9.53
C ARG A 22 11.42 -9.73 8.37
N GLU A 23 11.55 -8.53 7.78
CA GLU A 23 10.71 -8.11 6.65
C GLU A 23 10.99 -8.94 5.39
N LYS A 24 12.25 -9.25 5.10
CA LYS A 24 12.58 -10.20 4.00
C LYS A 24 11.88 -11.53 4.17
N GLN A 25 11.95 -12.12 5.37
CA GLN A 25 11.30 -13.39 5.66
C GLN A 25 9.77 -13.28 5.57
N ALA A 26 9.19 -12.19 6.06
CA ALA A 26 7.75 -11.93 5.93
C ALA A 26 7.34 -11.85 4.45
N HIS A 27 8.10 -11.15 3.61
CA HIS A 27 7.81 -11.04 2.17
C HIS A 27 7.92 -12.40 1.45
N LEU A 28 8.88 -13.25 1.81
CA LEU A 28 8.98 -14.61 1.28
C LEU A 28 7.74 -15.43 1.66
N ASN A 29 7.34 -15.37 2.92
CA ASN A 29 6.16 -16.10 3.41
C ASN A 29 4.86 -15.62 2.74
N HIS A 30 4.75 -14.32 2.47
CA HIS A 30 3.60 -13.75 1.74
C HIS A 30 3.55 -14.24 0.29
N ASN A 31 4.68 -14.42 -0.37
CA ASN A 31 4.72 -14.91 -1.74
C ASN A 31 4.25 -16.37 -1.87
N ASP A 32 4.40 -17.19 -0.81
CA ASP A 32 4.14 -18.62 -0.93
C ASP A 32 2.69 -19.06 -0.64
N ASN A 33 1.94 -18.48 0.30
CA ASN A 33 0.67 -19.09 0.71
C ASN A 33 -0.49 -18.15 1.04
N ASN A 34 -0.29 -16.96 1.60
CA ASN A 34 -1.40 -16.20 2.18
C ASN A 34 -2.07 -15.23 1.20
N PHE A 35 -1.35 -14.79 0.19
CA PHE A 35 -1.89 -13.81 -0.74
C PHE A 35 -2.68 -14.39 -1.89
N LYS A 36 -2.40 -15.62 -2.28
CA LYS A 36 -3.30 -16.38 -3.15
C LYS A 36 -4.68 -16.51 -2.51
N PHE A 37 -4.72 -16.70 -1.19
CA PHE A 37 -5.97 -16.83 -0.44
C PHE A 37 -6.77 -15.52 -0.38
N LEU A 38 -6.13 -14.39 -0.08
CA LEU A 38 -6.80 -13.10 0.05
C LEU A 38 -7.22 -12.48 -1.30
N TYR A 39 -6.51 -12.77 -2.38
CA TYR A 39 -6.76 -12.17 -3.69
C TYR A 39 -7.25 -13.13 -4.77
N GLN A 40 -7.22 -14.45 -4.55
CA GLN A 40 -7.69 -15.44 -5.53
C GLN A 40 -9.05 -16.07 -5.21
N GLN A 41 -9.49 -16.10 -3.97
CA GLN A 41 -10.68 -16.90 -3.63
C GLN A 41 -11.97 -16.14 -3.38
N ASP A 42 -11.94 -14.93 -2.84
CA ASP A 42 -13.18 -14.31 -2.34
C ASP A 42 -13.36 -12.82 -2.64
N ILE A 43 -12.52 -12.22 -3.43
CA ILE A 43 -12.70 -10.82 -3.72
C ILE A 43 -13.24 -10.72 -5.15
N PRO A 44 -14.48 -10.18 -5.33
CA PRO A 44 -14.96 -9.73 -6.63
C PRO A 44 -13.98 -8.81 -7.37
N HIS A 45 -12.94 -8.39 -6.67
CA HIS A 45 -11.84 -7.52 -7.11
C HIS A 45 -10.66 -8.26 -7.73
N GLY A 46 -10.48 -9.56 -7.51
CA GLY A 46 -9.48 -10.37 -8.21
C GLY A 46 -9.73 -10.31 -9.72
N ASP A 47 -10.98 -10.52 -10.12
CA ASP A 47 -11.40 -10.37 -11.51
C ASP A 47 -11.28 -8.91 -11.99
N ALA A 48 -11.55 -7.93 -11.13
CA ALA A 48 -11.39 -6.53 -11.48
C ALA A 48 -9.92 -6.16 -11.67
N LEU A 49 -9.00 -6.71 -10.87
CA LEU A 49 -7.55 -6.56 -11.05
C LEU A 49 -7.07 -7.28 -12.31
N ASP A 50 -7.51 -8.51 -12.54
CA ASP A 50 -7.08 -9.32 -13.69
C ASP A 50 -7.69 -8.85 -15.01
N ASN A 51 -8.92 -8.38 -14.97
CA ASN A 51 -9.62 -7.84 -16.14
C ASN A 51 -9.38 -6.33 -16.32
N SER A 52 -8.81 -5.64 -15.32
CA SER A 52 -8.50 -4.24 -15.46
C SER A 52 -7.29 -4.05 -16.38
N LYS A 53 -7.44 -3.12 -17.31
CA LYS A 53 -6.32 -2.64 -18.12
C LYS A 53 -5.45 -1.65 -17.35
N LEU A 54 -5.62 -1.55 -16.03
CA LEU A 54 -4.89 -0.60 -15.19
C LEU A 54 -3.41 -0.96 -15.15
N LYS A 55 -2.57 0.06 -15.32
CA LYS A 55 -1.11 -0.07 -15.30
C LYS A 55 -0.46 0.93 -14.34
N LEU A 56 -1.27 1.73 -13.67
CA LEU A 56 -0.86 2.69 -12.66
C LEU A 56 -1.43 2.29 -11.31
N GLY A 57 -0.56 2.14 -10.30
CA GLY A 57 -0.93 1.83 -8.91
C GLY A 57 -0.66 2.99 -7.97
N VAL A 58 -1.43 3.06 -6.89
CA VAL A 58 -1.19 3.92 -5.73
C VAL A 58 -1.41 3.08 -4.48
N ASP A 59 -0.32 2.67 -3.86
CA ASP A 59 -0.31 1.86 -2.65
C ASP A 59 -0.17 2.76 -1.42
N ILE A 60 -1.21 2.80 -0.60
CA ILE A 60 -1.35 3.72 0.52
C ILE A 60 -0.99 2.97 1.81
N GLY A 61 -0.02 3.51 2.56
CA GLY A 61 0.56 2.84 3.71
C GLY A 61 1.37 1.62 3.28
N SER A 62 2.26 1.83 2.30
CA SER A 62 2.96 0.73 1.63
C SER A 62 3.92 -0.07 2.52
N GLY A 63 4.23 0.41 3.73
CA GLY A 63 5.17 -0.23 4.64
C GLY A 63 6.52 -0.50 3.97
N THR A 64 6.99 -1.73 4.05
CA THR A 64 8.22 -2.19 3.41
C THR A 64 8.05 -2.57 1.93
N GLY A 65 6.96 -2.12 1.30
CA GLY A 65 6.78 -2.10 -0.15
C GLY A 65 6.39 -3.43 -0.78
N TRP A 66 6.00 -4.43 0.00
CA TRP A 66 5.67 -5.73 -0.53
C TRP A 66 4.57 -5.67 -1.61
N PHE A 67 3.42 -5.04 -1.32
CA PHE A 67 2.30 -5.00 -2.27
C PHE A 67 2.59 -4.13 -3.49
N ALA A 68 3.25 -3.00 -3.31
CA ALA A 68 3.68 -2.15 -4.43
C ALA A 68 4.56 -2.93 -5.42
N ASN A 69 5.50 -3.74 -4.92
CA ASN A 69 6.36 -4.57 -5.74
C ASN A 69 5.60 -5.75 -6.37
N TYR A 70 4.67 -6.37 -5.65
CA TYR A 70 3.76 -7.39 -6.19
C TYR A 70 2.98 -6.87 -7.40
N LEU A 71 2.44 -5.66 -7.34
CA LEU A 71 1.73 -5.05 -8.48
C LEU A 71 2.63 -4.95 -9.71
N VAL A 72 3.89 -4.58 -9.55
CA VAL A 72 4.84 -4.49 -10.67
C VAL A 72 5.24 -5.87 -11.17
N GLU A 73 5.69 -6.74 -10.29
CA GLU A 73 6.30 -8.02 -10.65
C GLU A 73 5.28 -9.04 -11.13
N GLN A 74 4.16 -9.17 -10.43
CA GLN A 74 3.17 -10.19 -10.72
C GLN A 74 2.03 -9.67 -11.60
N ARG A 75 1.61 -8.42 -11.40
CA ARG A 75 0.46 -7.83 -12.12
C ARG A 75 0.87 -6.93 -13.29
N LYS A 76 2.19 -6.77 -13.51
CA LYS A 76 2.76 -6.04 -14.65
C LYS A 76 2.32 -4.57 -14.72
N TYR A 77 2.18 -3.95 -13.55
CA TYR A 77 1.98 -2.51 -13.47
C TYR A 77 3.22 -1.78 -13.98
N LYS A 78 3.01 -0.71 -14.74
CA LYS A 78 4.11 0.09 -15.31
C LYS A 78 4.65 1.13 -14.34
N LYS A 79 3.84 1.47 -13.34
CA LYS A 79 4.22 2.43 -12.30
C LYS A 79 3.35 2.24 -11.06
N VAL A 80 3.98 2.28 -9.91
CA VAL A 80 3.30 2.30 -8.61
C VAL A 80 3.86 3.44 -7.76
N TYR A 81 2.97 4.27 -7.22
CA TYR A 81 3.28 5.22 -6.17
C TYR A 81 3.05 4.54 -4.82
N ALA A 82 4.11 4.30 -4.06
CA ALA A 82 4.08 3.70 -2.74
C ALA A 82 4.21 4.80 -1.69
N ILE A 83 3.11 5.12 -1.00
CA ILE A 83 3.05 6.21 -0.01
C ILE A 83 3.20 5.61 1.38
N GLU A 84 4.21 6.07 2.12
CA GLU A 84 4.52 5.55 3.46
C GLU A 84 5.08 6.67 4.34
N PRO A 85 4.54 6.91 5.55
CA PRO A 85 5.06 7.94 6.44
C PRO A 85 6.42 7.58 7.06
N SER A 86 6.73 6.27 7.25
CA SER A 86 7.99 5.83 7.85
C SER A 86 9.14 5.82 6.85
N GLN A 87 10.12 6.70 7.05
CA GLN A 87 11.36 6.69 6.27
C GLN A 87 12.12 5.37 6.45
N ALA A 88 12.13 4.80 7.66
CA ALA A 88 12.79 3.53 7.93
C ALA A 88 12.19 2.37 7.13
N ALA A 89 10.85 2.31 7.02
CA ALA A 89 10.16 1.32 6.19
C ALA A 89 10.55 1.46 4.71
N ILE A 90 10.59 2.70 4.19
CA ILE A 90 11.00 2.97 2.81
C ILE A 90 12.46 2.53 2.56
N GLU A 91 13.36 2.75 3.51
CA GLU A 91 14.76 2.31 3.39
C GLU A 91 14.89 0.79 3.35
N ILE A 92 14.10 0.08 4.18
CA ILE A 92 14.00 -1.38 4.14
C ILE A 92 13.45 -1.82 2.77
N ALA A 93 12.36 -1.22 2.30
CA ALA A 93 11.77 -1.52 1.00
C ALA A 93 12.81 -1.45 -0.13
N LYS A 94 13.58 -0.36 -0.17
CA LYS A 94 14.65 -0.17 -1.18
C LYS A 94 15.79 -1.18 -1.06
N LYS A 95 16.06 -1.71 0.14
CA LYS A 95 17.05 -2.78 0.33
C LYS A 95 16.54 -4.16 -0.09
N ILE A 96 15.23 -4.40 0.06
CA ILE A 96 14.60 -5.66 -0.38
C ILE A 96 14.41 -5.67 -1.89
N TYR A 97 14.03 -4.53 -2.49
CA TYR A 97 13.72 -4.38 -3.91
C TYR A 97 14.60 -3.32 -4.61
N PRO A 98 15.92 -3.51 -4.65
CA PRO A 98 16.86 -2.48 -5.13
C PRO A 98 16.71 -2.15 -6.62
N ASP A 99 16.22 -3.09 -7.42
CA ASP A 99 16.16 -2.97 -8.88
C ASP A 99 14.79 -2.56 -9.41
N ASN A 100 13.76 -2.45 -8.56
CA ASN A 100 12.40 -2.14 -8.98
C ASN A 100 12.20 -0.63 -9.17
N LYS A 101 12.49 -0.15 -10.38
CA LYS A 101 12.41 1.28 -10.76
C LYS A 101 10.97 1.76 -11.01
N GLU A 102 10.04 0.85 -11.20
CA GLU A 102 8.62 1.12 -11.44
C GLU A 102 7.89 1.53 -10.16
N VAL A 103 8.46 1.21 -8.98
CA VAL A 103 7.92 1.65 -7.68
C VAL A 103 8.56 2.96 -7.26
N LYS A 104 7.73 4.00 -7.14
CA LYS A 104 8.14 5.30 -6.61
C LYS A 104 7.68 5.44 -5.17
N TYR A 105 8.59 5.28 -4.23
CA TYR A 105 8.34 5.54 -2.81
C TYR A 105 8.20 7.05 -2.55
N ILE A 106 7.16 7.44 -1.80
CA ILE A 106 6.84 8.80 -1.41
C ILE A 106 6.65 8.82 0.10
N GLN A 107 7.56 9.51 0.80
CA GLN A 107 7.45 9.69 2.23
C GLN A 107 6.37 10.72 2.56
N GLY A 108 5.49 10.38 3.49
CA GLY A 108 4.49 11.27 4.07
C GLY A 108 3.15 10.60 4.30
N PHE A 109 2.25 11.33 4.93
CA PHE A 109 0.91 10.86 5.22
C PHE A 109 0.03 10.86 3.96
N ALA A 110 -0.88 9.89 3.92
CA ALA A 110 -1.68 9.57 2.74
C ALA A 110 -2.44 10.78 2.20
N GLU A 111 -3.18 11.48 3.05
CA GLU A 111 -4.05 12.60 2.67
C GLU A 111 -3.28 13.74 2.00
N GLU A 112 -2.04 13.99 2.45
CA GLU A 112 -1.18 15.02 1.87
C GLU A 112 -0.56 14.59 0.55
N GLN A 113 -0.07 13.36 0.49
CA GLN A 113 0.69 12.90 -0.66
C GLN A 113 -0.23 12.50 -1.82
N ILE A 114 -1.38 11.89 -1.54
CA ILE A 114 -2.40 11.60 -2.55
C ILE A 114 -2.84 12.90 -3.24
N ALA A 115 -3.10 13.96 -2.47
CA ALA A 115 -3.54 15.24 -3.01
C ALA A 115 -2.53 15.88 -4.00
N LYS A 116 -1.26 15.55 -3.89
CA LYS A 116 -0.19 16.06 -4.78
C LYS A 116 -0.03 15.24 -6.07
N LEU A 117 -0.65 14.05 -6.14
CA LEU A 117 -0.57 13.22 -7.33
C LEU A 117 -1.35 13.85 -8.49
N LYS A 118 -0.72 13.91 -9.66
CA LYS A 118 -1.34 14.39 -10.90
C LYS A 118 -1.57 13.21 -11.83
N LEU A 119 -2.62 12.45 -11.56
CA LEU A 119 -2.94 11.26 -12.35
C LEU A 119 -3.50 11.65 -13.71
N LYS A 120 -2.95 11.07 -14.77
CA LYS A 120 -3.39 11.32 -16.16
C LYS A 120 -4.25 10.18 -16.71
N GLU A 121 -4.23 9.04 -16.04
CA GLU A 121 -4.93 7.81 -16.42
C GLU A 121 -5.62 7.18 -15.20
N PRO A 122 -6.55 6.26 -15.39
CA PRO A 122 -7.14 5.49 -14.30
C PRO A 122 -6.08 4.73 -13.51
N ALA A 123 -6.24 4.68 -12.19
CA ALA A 123 -5.32 4.03 -11.28
C ALA A 123 -6.02 3.03 -10.38
N PHE A 124 -5.26 2.05 -9.94
CA PHE A 124 -5.63 1.15 -8.87
C PHE A 124 -5.08 1.71 -7.55
N PHE A 125 -5.97 2.04 -6.63
CA PHE A 125 -5.63 2.45 -5.27
C PHE A 125 -5.78 1.27 -4.34
N SER A 126 -4.82 1.08 -3.45
CA SER A 126 -4.87 0.04 -2.42
C SER A 126 -4.61 0.59 -1.03
N THR A 127 -5.31 0.03 -0.05
CA THR A 127 -4.98 0.12 1.37
C THR A 127 -4.94 -1.30 1.93
N MET A 128 -3.88 -1.62 2.67
CA MET A 128 -3.72 -2.94 3.26
C MET A 128 -3.35 -2.80 4.73
N CYS A 129 -4.29 -3.13 5.62
CA CYS A 129 -4.12 -2.98 7.06
C CYS A 129 -3.72 -1.56 7.47
N VAL A 130 -4.30 -0.56 6.83
CA VAL A 130 -3.98 0.86 7.05
C VAL A 130 -5.13 1.58 7.70
N LEU A 131 -6.33 1.43 7.15
CA LEU A 131 -7.49 2.21 7.59
C LEU A 131 -7.90 1.86 9.02
N ALA A 132 -7.69 0.62 9.45
CA ALA A 132 -7.95 0.17 10.82
C ALA A 132 -7.09 0.90 11.88
N HIS A 133 -6.01 1.55 11.47
CA HIS A 133 -5.12 2.32 12.37
C HIS A 133 -5.39 3.82 12.37
N LEU A 134 -6.40 4.28 11.64
CA LEU A 134 -6.73 5.69 11.46
C LEU A 134 -8.03 6.04 12.17
N GLU A 135 -8.18 7.30 12.53
CA GLU A 135 -9.44 7.85 12.98
C GLU A 135 -10.43 7.95 11.81
N ASP A 136 -11.74 7.83 12.08
CA ASP A 136 -12.79 7.86 11.05
C ASP A 136 -12.69 9.09 10.13
N ASN A 137 -12.34 10.25 10.69
CA ASN A 137 -12.18 11.49 9.91
C ASN A 137 -11.00 11.41 8.93
N ASP A 138 -9.91 10.76 9.31
CA ASP A 138 -8.73 10.60 8.46
C ASP A 138 -9.04 9.61 7.33
N VAL A 139 -9.72 8.50 7.63
CA VAL A 139 -10.24 7.55 6.63
C VAL A 139 -11.13 8.28 5.63
N LEU A 140 -12.10 9.07 6.11
CA LEU A 140 -13.00 9.82 5.25
C LEU A 140 -12.27 10.85 4.37
N ASN A 141 -11.25 11.51 4.91
CA ASN A 141 -10.42 12.46 4.17
C ASN A 141 -9.60 11.79 3.08
N ILE A 142 -9.04 10.60 3.34
CA ILE A 142 -8.33 9.80 2.34
C ILE A 142 -9.28 9.42 1.20
N ILE A 143 -10.46 8.87 1.51
CA ILE A 143 -11.45 8.47 0.50
C ILE A 143 -11.89 9.66 -0.35
N LYS A 144 -12.24 10.80 0.26
CA LYS A 144 -12.61 12.03 -0.45
C LYS A 144 -11.46 12.54 -1.33
N THR A 145 -10.22 12.40 -0.88
CA THR A 145 -9.06 12.84 -1.65
C THR A 145 -8.83 11.94 -2.85
N ILE A 146 -8.98 10.62 -2.69
CA ILE A 146 -8.94 9.67 -3.80
C ILE A 146 -10.04 9.99 -4.82
N ASP A 147 -11.29 10.15 -4.38
CA ASP A 147 -12.43 10.47 -5.26
C ASP A 147 -12.17 11.72 -6.11
N ARG A 148 -11.60 12.76 -5.49
CA ARG A 148 -11.27 14.02 -6.18
C ARG A 148 -10.22 13.89 -7.28
N ILE A 149 -9.22 13.00 -7.13
CA ILE A 149 -8.10 12.87 -8.08
C ILE A 149 -8.23 11.68 -9.01
N ALA A 150 -9.04 10.70 -8.67
CA ALA A 150 -9.25 9.49 -9.45
C ALA A 150 -9.83 9.82 -10.83
N ARG A 151 -9.42 9.08 -11.84
CA ARG A 151 -9.99 9.14 -13.18
C ARG A 151 -11.07 8.10 -13.34
N VAL A 152 -12.02 8.35 -14.21
CA VAL A 152 -13.07 7.36 -14.53
C VAL A 152 -12.44 6.03 -14.92
N GLY A 153 -12.89 4.96 -14.27
CA GLY A 153 -12.32 3.61 -14.41
C GLY A 153 -11.22 3.27 -13.39
N SER A 154 -10.92 4.19 -12.45
CA SER A 154 -10.08 3.85 -11.29
C SER A 154 -10.81 2.91 -10.32
N ILE A 155 -10.04 2.12 -9.59
CA ILE A 155 -10.52 1.16 -8.60
C ILE A 155 -9.87 1.47 -7.25
N LEU A 156 -10.63 1.43 -6.17
CA LEU A 156 -10.11 1.42 -4.80
C LEU A 156 -10.38 0.05 -4.18
N ALA A 157 -9.33 -0.62 -3.72
CA ALA A 157 -9.41 -1.85 -2.97
C ALA A 157 -8.88 -1.64 -1.55
N CYS A 158 -9.70 -1.97 -0.56
CA CYS A 158 -9.33 -1.91 0.85
C CYS A 158 -9.30 -3.34 1.39
N SER A 159 -8.16 -3.75 1.95
CA SER A 159 -8.01 -5.02 2.65
C SER A 159 -7.64 -4.72 4.09
N GLU A 160 -8.65 -4.72 4.94
CA GLU A 160 -8.52 -4.39 6.35
C GLU A 160 -8.88 -5.62 7.20
N PRO A 161 -8.20 -5.85 8.32
CA PRO A 161 -8.56 -6.95 9.19
C PRO A 161 -9.95 -6.72 9.80
N TRP A 162 -10.83 -7.70 9.64
CA TRP A 162 -12.09 -7.75 10.36
C TRP A 162 -11.87 -8.50 11.66
N GLY A 163 -11.98 -7.83 12.77
CA GLY A 163 -11.88 -8.43 14.10
C GLY A 163 -11.77 -7.39 15.19
N GLU A 164 -12.21 -7.75 16.37
CA GLU A 164 -12.01 -6.93 17.57
C GLU A 164 -10.52 -6.98 17.92
N PHE A 165 -9.79 -5.92 17.57
CA PHE A 165 -8.48 -5.66 18.15
C PHE A 165 -8.68 -4.90 19.45
N TYR A 166 -8.90 -5.62 20.53
CA TYR A 166 -8.87 -5.10 21.88
C TYR A 166 -7.63 -5.62 22.61
#